data_4907cc6cdc936594ac737baf75457354
#
_entry.id   4907cc6cdc936594ac737baf75457354
#
_cell.length_a   1.000
_cell.length_b   1.000
_cell.length_c   1.000
_cell.angle_alpha   90.00
_cell.angle_beta   90.00
_cell.angle_gamma   90.00
#
_symmetry.space_group_name_H-M   'P 1'
#
loop_
_entity.id
_entity.type
_entity.pdbx_description
1 polymer ?
#
loop_
_entity_poly.entity_id
_entity_poly.type
_entity_poly.pdbx_seq_one_letter_code
_entity_poly.pdbx_strand_id
1 'polypeptide(L)'
;MAEDDLTVPDSLLPYDDWTQDALRQVVVSALRHVAEHGLPGGHHFYITFKTAYPGVIIPERLRAQYPDEMTIVLQHQFHSLSVDEPARNLSVGLSFGGVPSILTIPVAAITSFHDPEIRFGLQFEVAV
;
A
#
# COMPACT_ATOMS: atom_id res chain seq x y z
N MET A 1 -38.65 6.96 -20.90
CA MET A 1 -38.05 6.95 -20.88
C MET A 1 -36.83 7.29 -20.28
N ALA A 2 -36.42 8.20 -20.40
CA ALA A 2 -35.10 8.38 -20.13
C ALA A 2 -34.72 8.52 -18.74
N GLU A 3 -35.62 8.73 -17.89
CA GLU A 3 -35.28 8.82 -16.52
C GLU A 3 -34.73 7.53 -16.00
N ASP A 4 -35.02 6.45 -16.69
CA ASP A 4 -34.44 5.20 -16.34
C ASP A 4 -32.94 5.20 -16.49
N ASP A 5 -32.45 6.13 -17.26
CA ASP A 5 -31.03 6.19 -17.56
C ASP A 5 -30.20 6.59 -16.37
N LEU A 6 -30.81 6.97 -15.28
CA LEU A 6 -30.09 7.22 -14.05
C LEU A 6 -29.51 5.94 -13.46
N THR A 7 -30.00 4.79 -13.91
CA THR A 7 -29.50 3.50 -13.43
C THR A 7 -28.54 2.92 -14.45
N VAL A 8 -27.32 2.65 -14.00
CA VAL A 8 -26.29 2.05 -14.83
C VAL A 8 -26.22 0.56 -14.53
N PRO A 9 -26.30 -0.30 -15.54
CA PRO A 9 -26.20 -1.72 -15.28
C PRO A 9 -24.81 -2.11 -14.82
N ASP A 10 -24.71 -3.24 -14.12
CA ASP A 10 -23.42 -3.77 -13.69
C ASP A 10 -22.59 -4.15 -14.91
N SER A 11 -21.30 -3.89 -14.83
CA SER A 11 -20.40 -4.24 -15.90
C SER A 11 -20.10 -5.73 -15.88
N LEU A 12 -20.09 -6.34 -17.06
CA LEU A 12 -19.66 -7.72 -17.24
C LEU A 12 -18.16 -7.82 -17.45
N LEU A 13 -17.47 -6.68 -17.48
CA LEU A 13 -16.03 -6.63 -17.54
C LEU A 13 -15.50 -6.05 -16.24
N PRO A 14 -14.43 -6.61 -15.66
CA PRO A 14 -13.95 -6.19 -14.34
C PRO A 14 -13.09 -4.92 -14.42
N TYR A 15 -13.67 -3.85 -14.93
CA TYR A 15 -12.95 -2.57 -15.07
C TYR A 15 -12.42 -2.06 -13.75
N ASP A 16 -13.21 -2.19 -12.68
CA ASP A 16 -12.78 -1.70 -11.37
C ASP A 16 -11.55 -2.47 -10.89
N ASP A 17 -11.53 -3.78 -11.06
CA ASP A 17 -10.38 -4.59 -10.68
C ASP A 17 -9.15 -4.23 -11.53
N TRP A 18 -9.34 -4.04 -12.81
CA TRP A 18 -8.25 -3.66 -13.70
C TRP A 18 -7.68 -2.29 -13.34
N THR A 19 -8.57 -1.33 -13.05
CA THR A 19 -8.16 0.01 -12.65
C THR A 19 -7.40 -0.03 -11.32
N GLN A 20 -7.92 -0.78 -10.35
CA GLN A 20 -7.25 -0.93 -9.06
C GLN A 20 -5.87 -1.55 -9.23
N ASP A 21 -5.76 -2.57 -10.07
CA ASP A 21 -4.48 -3.22 -10.28
C ASP A 21 -3.49 -2.28 -10.97
N ALA A 22 -3.93 -1.49 -11.93
CA ALA A 22 -3.09 -0.51 -12.60
C ALA A 22 -2.60 0.56 -11.61
N LEU A 23 -3.47 1.02 -10.71
CA LEU A 23 -3.09 1.99 -9.70
C LEU A 23 -2.13 1.40 -8.67
N ARG A 24 -2.27 0.12 -8.34
CA ARG A 24 -1.29 -0.55 -7.48
C ARG A 24 0.06 -0.64 -8.14
N GLN A 25 0.10 -0.71 -9.46
CA GLN A 25 1.38 -0.67 -10.18
C GLN A 25 2.09 0.67 -9.98
N VAL A 26 1.34 1.76 -9.82
CA VAL A 26 1.93 3.06 -9.48
C VAL A 26 2.66 2.96 -8.14
N VAL A 27 2.04 2.34 -7.14
CA VAL A 27 2.67 2.14 -5.83
C VAL A 27 3.94 1.31 -5.96
N VAL A 28 3.88 0.21 -6.70
CA VAL A 28 5.05 -0.65 -6.94
C VAL A 28 6.17 0.15 -7.59
N SER A 29 5.85 0.95 -8.60
CA SER A 29 6.84 1.75 -9.31
C SER A 29 7.49 2.77 -8.38
N ALA A 30 6.70 3.44 -7.54
CA ALA A 30 7.23 4.42 -6.59
C ALA A 30 8.15 3.75 -5.57
N LEU A 31 7.73 2.62 -5.01
CA LEU A 31 8.52 1.92 -4.02
C LEU A 31 9.82 1.36 -4.60
N ARG A 32 9.77 0.83 -5.81
CA ARG A 32 10.97 0.30 -6.46
C ARG A 32 11.95 1.42 -6.78
N HIS A 33 11.45 2.56 -7.23
CA HIS A 33 12.30 3.71 -7.49
C HIS A 33 13.01 4.16 -6.21
N VAL A 34 12.27 4.25 -5.11
CA VAL A 34 12.84 4.67 -3.83
C VAL A 34 13.81 3.62 -3.28
N ALA A 35 13.54 2.34 -3.52
CA ALA A 35 14.45 1.27 -3.10
C ALA A 35 15.80 1.40 -3.80
N GLU A 36 15.82 1.85 -5.06
CA GLU A 36 17.05 2.01 -5.83
C GLU A 36 17.73 3.35 -5.59
N HIS A 37 16.96 4.43 -5.48
CA HIS A 37 17.50 5.79 -5.53
C HIS A 37 17.30 6.60 -4.25
N GLY A 38 16.52 6.08 -3.30
CA GLY A 38 16.15 6.83 -2.11
C GLY A 38 15.00 7.80 -2.41
N LEU A 39 14.50 8.43 -1.35
CA LEU A 39 13.44 9.43 -1.46
C LEU A 39 14.03 10.75 -1.94
N PRO A 40 13.56 11.30 -3.06
CA PRO A 40 14.07 12.58 -3.54
C PRO A 40 13.41 13.74 -2.76
N GLY A 41 14.19 14.79 -2.52
CA GLY A 41 13.69 16.03 -1.92
C GLY A 41 12.89 15.77 -0.63
N GLY A 42 11.73 16.40 -0.53
CA GLY A 42 10.85 16.25 0.62
C GLY A 42 9.81 15.15 0.50
N HIS A 43 9.90 14.32 -0.52
CA HIS A 43 8.95 13.22 -0.70
C HIS A 43 9.00 12.26 0.48
N HIS A 44 7.82 11.78 0.87
CA HIS A 44 7.69 10.76 1.89
C HIS A 44 6.36 10.06 1.69
N PHE A 45 6.23 8.83 2.20
CA PHE A 45 5.06 8.01 1.93
C PHE A 45 4.36 7.59 3.20
N TYR A 46 3.03 7.69 3.20
CA TYR A 46 2.16 7.09 4.20
C TYR A 46 1.45 5.92 3.55
N ILE A 47 1.67 4.73 4.07
CA ILE A 47 1.12 3.50 3.50
C ILE A 47 0.25 2.83 4.55
N THR A 48 -1.04 2.68 4.27
CA THR A 48 -1.98 1.99 5.15
C THR A 48 -2.33 0.65 4.53
N PHE A 49 -2.37 -0.39 5.36
CA PHE A 49 -2.63 -1.74 4.89
C PHE A 49 -3.45 -2.52 5.91
N LYS A 50 -4.15 -3.56 5.44
CA LYS A 50 -4.91 -4.46 6.28
C LYS A 50 -3.96 -5.46 6.94
N THR A 51 -3.86 -5.41 8.27
CA THR A 51 -2.91 -6.24 9.00
C THR A 51 -3.30 -7.72 8.99
N ALA A 52 -4.59 -8.02 8.83
CA ALA A 52 -5.07 -9.41 8.79
C ALA A 52 -5.02 -10.00 7.38
N TYR A 53 -4.60 -9.25 6.37
CA TYR A 53 -4.53 -9.77 5.00
C TYR A 53 -3.53 -10.91 4.93
N PRO A 54 -3.85 -12.01 4.23
CA PRO A 54 -2.94 -13.14 4.12
C PRO A 54 -1.60 -12.72 3.50
N GLY A 55 -0.52 -13.14 4.14
CA GLY A 55 0.83 -12.80 3.67
C GLY A 55 1.45 -11.61 4.37
N VAL A 56 0.70 -10.85 5.16
CA VAL A 56 1.26 -9.79 5.98
C VAL A 56 2.07 -10.41 7.12
N ILE A 57 3.34 -10.03 7.21
CA ILE A 57 4.23 -10.50 8.27
C ILE A 57 4.72 -9.28 9.04
N ILE A 58 4.23 -9.14 10.26
CA ILE A 58 4.61 -8.07 11.18
C ILE A 58 4.80 -8.67 12.56
N PRO A 59 5.56 -8.01 13.46
CA PRO A 59 5.71 -8.50 14.83
C PRO A 59 4.35 -8.64 15.52
N GLU A 60 4.25 -9.65 16.38
CA GLU A 60 3.00 -9.96 17.06
C GLU A 60 2.48 -8.76 17.88
N ARG A 61 3.39 -8.02 18.51
CA ARG A 61 2.99 -6.84 19.29
C ARG A 61 2.33 -5.78 18.43
N LEU A 62 2.74 -5.65 17.15
CA LEU A 62 2.12 -4.71 16.24
C LEU A 62 0.77 -5.22 15.76
N ARG A 63 0.66 -6.52 15.53
CA ARG A 63 -0.62 -7.12 15.16
C ARG A 63 -1.64 -6.95 16.29
N ALA A 64 -1.21 -7.10 17.52
CA ALA A 64 -2.09 -6.91 18.67
C ALA A 64 -2.52 -5.45 18.81
N GLN A 65 -1.62 -4.52 18.55
CA GLN A 65 -1.90 -3.09 18.63
C GLN A 65 -2.77 -2.59 17.47
N TYR A 66 -2.59 -3.17 16.28
CA TYR A 66 -3.29 -2.78 15.06
C TYR A 66 -3.98 -4.00 14.44
N PRO A 67 -5.07 -4.48 15.03
CA PRO A 67 -5.68 -5.74 14.57
C PRO A 67 -6.37 -5.61 13.20
N ASP A 68 -6.78 -4.41 12.80
CA ASP A 68 -7.46 -4.19 11.54
C ASP A 68 -6.56 -3.62 10.47
N GLU A 69 -5.98 -2.47 10.73
CA GLU A 69 -5.10 -1.85 9.77
C GLU A 69 -4.04 -1.02 10.47
N MET A 70 -2.97 -0.76 9.74
CA MET A 70 -1.82 -0.06 10.25
C MET A 70 -1.30 0.87 9.17
N THR A 71 -0.79 2.03 9.59
CA THR A 71 -0.13 2.98 8.69
C THR A 71 1.35 3.05 9.03
N ILE A 72 2.19 2.90 8.03
CA ILE A 72 3.63 3.11 8.16
C ILE A 72 4.04 4.35 7.40
N VAL A 73 5.13 4.97 7.87
CA VAL A 73 5.68 6.17 7.26
C VAL A 73 7.07 5.87 6.75
N LEU A 74 7.29 6.06 5.46
CA LEU A 74 8.62 5.96 4.86
C LEU A 74 9.14 7.36 4.64
N GLN A 75 10.10 7.78 5.46
CA GLN A 75 10.66 9.11 5.39
C GLN A 75 12.19 9.06 5.43
N HIS A 76 12.80 9.15 6.60
CA HIS A 76 14.26 9.18 6.69
C HIS A 76 14.85 7.92 7.32
N GLN A 77 14.07 7.19 8.07
CA GLN A 77 14.56 6.13 8.95
C GLN A 77 14.02 4.77 8.58
N PHE A 78 14.03 4.46 7.31
CA PHE A 78 13.72 3.11 6.85
C PHE A 78 14.96 2.53 6.17
N HIS A 79 14.99 1.20 6.07
CA HIS A 79 16.09 0.53 5.38
C HIS A 79 15.59 -0.77 4.74
N SER A 80 16.42 -1.35 3.90
CA SER A 80 16.14 -2.65 3.29
C SER A 80 14.80 -2.68 2.56
N LEU A 81 14.44 -1.56 1.93
CA LEU A 81 13.21 -1.48 1.15
C LEU A 81 13.35 -2.28 -0.14
N SER A 82 12.41 -3.15 -0.40
CA SER A 82 12.36 -3.89 -1.67
C SER A 82 10.92 -4.26 -2.00
N VAL A 83 10.68 -4.48 -3.29
CA VAL A 83 9.40 -5.03 -3.76
C VAL A 83 9.76 -6.16 -4.70
N ASP A 84 9.38 -7.38 -4.36
CA ASP A 84 9.66 -8.51 -5.23
C ASP A 84 8.55 -8.68 -6.26
N GLU A 85 8.92 -9.29 -7.38
CA GLU A 85 8.01 -9.60 -8.46
C GLU A 85 8.17 -11.07 -8.82
N PRO A 86 7.11 -11.71 -9.26
CA PRO A 86 5.77 -11.17 -9.56
C PRO A 86 4.85 -11.10 -8.34
N ALA A 87 5.29 -11.53 -7.17
CA ALA A 87 4.43 -11.60 -6.00
C ALA A 87 3.99 -10.24 -5.48
N ARG A 88 4.75 -9.17 -5.81
CA ARG A 88 4.45 -7.81 -5.40
C ARG A 88 4.32 -7.70 -3.88
N ASN A 89 5.34 -8.20 -3.17
CA ASN A 89 5.43 -8.04 -1.73
C ASN A 89 6.41 -6.93 -1.40
N LEU A 90 5.93 -5.96 -0.64
CA LEU A 90 6.77 -4.90 -0.08
C LEU A 90 7.48 -5.44 1.17
N SER A 91 8.77 -5.23 1.25
CA SER A 91 9.54 -5.56 2.46
C SER A 91 10.31 -4.31 2.87
N VAL A 92 10.27 -3.97 4.16
CA VAL A 92 10.94 -2.76 4.64
C VAL A 92 11.28 -2.89 6.11
N GLY A 93 12.44 -2.35 6.50
CA GLY A 93 12.86 -2.27 7.89
C GLY A 93 12.51 -0.93 8.49
N LEU A 94 11.85 -0.95 9.64
CA LEU A 94 11.44 0.22 10.39
C LEU A 94 11.60 -0.05 11.88
N SER A 95 11.67 1.02 12.67
CA SER A 95 11.70 0.90 14.13
C SER A 95 10.38 1.34 14.72
N PHE A 96 9.87 0.55 15.66
CA PHE A 96 8.65 0.84 16.37
C PHE A 96 8.94 0.80 17.87
N GLY A 97 8.77 1.95 18.54
CA GLY A 97 9.12 2.04 19.96
C GLY A 97 10.57 1.73 20.22
N GLY A 98 11.46 2.07 19.28
CA GLY A 98 12.87 1.80 19.39
C GLY A 98 13.29 0.37 19.04
N VAL A 99 12.36 -0.48 18.62
CA VAL A 99 12.65 -1.88 18.26
C VAL A 99 12.65 -2.01 16.73
N PRO A 100 13.80 -2.35 16.12
CA PRO A 100 13.85 -2.57 14.67
C PRO A 100 13.04 -3.79 14.26
N SER A 101 12.32 -3.69 13.16
CA SER A 101 11.49 -4.77 12.65
C SER A 101 11.49 -4.76 11.14
N ILE A 102 11.44 -5.94 10.54
CA ILE A 102 11.26 -6.08 9.11
C ILE A 102 9.79 -6.44 8.86
N LEU A 103 9.13 -5.64 8.05
CA LEU A 103 7.74 -5.89 7.70
C LEU A 103 7.67 -6.44 6.28
N THR A 104 6.76 -7.38 6.07
CA THR A 104 6.42 -7.87 4.73
C THR A 104 4.95 -7.62 4.50
N ILE A 105 4.64 -6.89 3.43
CA ILE A 105 3.29 -6.43 3.15
C ILE A 105 2.98 -6.70 1.69
N PRO A 106 2.05 -7.61 1.39
CA PRO A 106 1.58 -7.74 0.01
C PRO A 106 1.00 -6.41 -0.47
N VAL A 107 1.35 -5.98 -1.67
CA VAL A 107 0.80 -4.74 -2.22
C VAL A 107 -0.72 -4.82 -2.29
N ALA A 108 -1.27 -6.03 -2.47
CA ALA A 108 -2.71 -6.25 -2.45
C ALA A 108 -3.37 -5.92 -1.10
N ALA A 109 -2.60 -5.86 -0.02
CA ALA A 109 -3.12 -5.53 1.32
C ALA A 109 -3.23 -4.01 1.54
N ILE A 110 -2.66 -3.20 0.66
CA ILE A 110 -2.61 -1.75 0.85
C ILE A 110 -3.97 -1.14 0.56
N THR A 111 -4.47 -0.32 1.48
CA THR A 111 -5.72 0.40 1.33
C THR A 111 -5.50 1.86 0.94
N SER A 112 -4.34 2.44 1.27
CA SER A 112 -4.04 3.80 0.84
C SER A 112 -2.54 4.02 0.73
N PHE A 113 -2.18 4.90 -0.18
CA PHE A 113 -0.80 5.32 -0.41
C PHE A 113 -0.83 6.82 -0.63
N HIS A 114 -0.08 7.56 0.17
CA HIS A 114 -0.05 9.02 0.07
C HIS A 114 1.38 9.54 0.06
N ASP A 115 1.60 10.55 -0.77
CA ASP A 115 2.81 11.37 -0.76
C ASP A 115 2.35 12.79 -0.46
N PRO A 116 2.31 13.20 0.81
CA PRO A 116 1.75 14.52 1.17
C PRO A 116 2.56 15.70 0.66
N GLU A 117 3.83 15.50 0.34
CA GLU A 117 4.67 16.58 -0.17
C GLU A 117 4.05 17.21 -1.43
N ILE A 118 3.46 16.39 -2.27
CA ILE A 118 2.86 16.85 -3.53
C ILE A 118 1.35 16.63 -3.55
N ARG A 119 0.75 16.31 -2.40
CA ARG A 119 -0.69 16.05 -2.27
C ARG A 119 -1.17 14.94 -3.20
N PHE A 120 -0.33 13.95 -3.41
CA PHE A 120 -0.70 12.78 -4.21
C PHE A 120 -1.22 11.68 -3.30
N GLY A 121 -2.31 11.04 -3.70
CA GLY A 121 -2.86 9.95 -2.91
C GLY A 121 -3.68 8.98 -3.74
N LEU A 122 -3.67 7.73 -3.33
CA LEU A 122 -4.45 6.65 -3.93
C LEU A 122 -5.13 5.89 -2.82
N GLN A 123 -6.35 5.43 -3.07
CA GLN A 123 -7.08 4.56 -2.17
C GLN A 123 -7.50 3.30 -2.90
N PHE A 124 -7.50 2.19 -2.19
CA PHE A 124 -7.79 0.89 -2.76
C PHE A 124 -8.79 0.14 -1.90
N GLU A 125 -9.59 -0.70 -2.55
CA GLU A 125 -10.42 -1.65 -1.86
C GLU A 125 -9.64 -2.94 -1.68
N VAL A 126 -9.77 -3.54 -0.52
CA VAL A 126 -9.09 -4.80 -0.19
C VAL A 126 -10.14 -5.80 0.24
N ALA A 127 -10.21 -6.90 -0.49
CA ALA A 127 -11.10 -8.01 -0.15
C ALA A 127 -10.41 -8.87 0.90
N VAL A 128 -10.96 -8.90 2.09
CA VAL A 128 -10.38 -9.66 3.20
C VAL A 128 -11.34 -10.73 3.65
#